data_0c45272b4014f694f703410cd0360ccf
#
_entry.id   0c45272b4014f694f703410cd0360ccf
#
_cell.length_a   1.000
_cell.length_b   1.000
_cell.length_c   1.000
_cell.angle_alpha   90.00
_cell.angle_beta   90.00
_cell.angle_gamma   90.00
#
_symmetry.space_group_name_H-M   'P 1'
#
loop_
_entity.id
_entity.type
_entity.pdbx_description
1 polymer ?
#
loop_
_entity_poly.entity_id
_entity_poly.type
_entity_poly.pdbx_seq_one_letter_code
_entity_poly.pdbx_strand_id
1 'polypeptide(L)'
;RPLAGLIYNSARNLGHDVARYGFDYTPAVPQQQPLAAIIERLLRGAGRDPGNVIVYPLPTQDWSNLVPDAHQQLADIPPGLQTALASILLAIEESAVWRNRSLAGIPRERWSHIYQNTTLEESQCDAHTFDQTVYDAAEAFDVRSASWGASLLAQAVEKAVPQLQAFRGRNFTLDIPTPLGRVILSGSGSDTYYAQDCALLVDLGGDDAYYGATAATSPDLPV
;
A
#
# COMPACT_ATOMS: atom_id res chain seq x y z
N ARG A 1 -13.75 -13.82 4.25
CA ARG A 1 -12.52 -13.17 3.72
C ARG A 1 -12.40 -13.43 2.20
N PRO A 2 -13.17 -12.72 1.36
CA PRO A 2 -13.24 -13.06 -0.07
C PRO A 2 -11.93 -12.73 -0.80
N LEU A 3 -11.30 -11.58 -0.54
CA LEU A 3 -10.09 -11.15 -1.23
C LEU A 3 -8.87 -11.99 -0.82
N ALA A 4 -8.64 -12.17 0.47
CA ALA A 4 -7.56 -13.03 0.96
C ALA A 4 -7.72 -14.48 0.48
N GLY A 5 -8.96 -14.98 0.43
CA GLY A 5 -9.28 -16.29 -0.14
C GLY A 5 -8.98 -16.39 -1.63
N LEU A 6 -9.22 -15.32 -2.39
CA LEU A 6 -8.91 -15.27 -3.81
C LEU A 6 -7.40 -15.35 -4.04
N ILE A 7 -6.62 -14.54 -3.32
CA ILE A 7 -5.15 -14.53 -3.39
C ILE A 7 -4.59 -15.92 -3.03
N TYR A 8 -5.10 -16.53 -1.95
CA TYR A 8 -4.74 -17.86 -1.55
C TYR A 8 -4.99 -18.90 -2.67
N ASN A 9 -6.20 -18.90 -3.24
CA ASN A 9 -6.55 -19.84 -4.29
C ASN A 9 -5.72 -19.62 -5.55
N SER A 10 -5.45 -18.38 -5.92
CA SER A 10 -4.59 -18.04 -7.06
C SER A 10 -3.16 -18.56 -6.85
N ALA A 11 -2.57 -18.32 -5.69
CA ALA A 11 -1.24 -18.81 -5.35
C ALA A 11 -1.18 -20.35 -5.38
N ARG A 12 -2.22 -21.02 -4.85
CA ARG A 12 -2.34 -22.49 -4.89
C ARG A 12 -2.43 -23.01 -6.32
N ASN A 13 -3.23 -22.37 -7.16
CA ASN A 13 -3.39 -22.78 -8.56
C ASN A 13 -2.09 -22.61 -9.35
N LEU A 14 -1.23 -21.68 -8.96
CA LEU A 14 0.11 -21.50 -9.50
C LEU A 14 1.15 -22.47 -8.92
N GLY A 15 0.72 -23.44 -8.10
CA GLY A 15 1.60 -24.47 -7.54
C GLY A 15 2.42 -24.01 -6.34
N HIS A 16 2.09 -22.87 -5.74
CA HIS A 16 2.77 -22.38 -4.53
C HIS A 16 2.33 -23.16 -3.29
N ASP A 17 3.28 -23.42 -2.38
CA ASP A 17 2.97 -23.96 -1.05
C ASP A 17 2.31 -22.87 -0.20
N VAL A 18 0.98 -22.87 -0.23
CA VAL A 18 0.16 -21.91 0.50
C VAL A 18 -0.08 -22.28 1.96
N ALA A 19 0.37 -23.46 2.40
CA ALA A 19 0.21 -23.89 3.80
C ALA A 19 0.99 -22.99 4.79
N ARG A 20 1.95 -22.22 4.27
CA ARG A 20 2.74 -21.25 5.05
C ARG A 20 2.15 -19.86 5.08
N TYR A 21 1.17 -19.54 4.24
CA TYR A 21 0.51 -18.24 4.29
C TYR A 21 -0.39 -18.21 5.53
N GLY A 22 0.20 -17.75 6.62
CA GLY A 22 -0.45 -17.67 7.93
C GLY A 22 -1.78 -16.91 7.85
N PHE A 23 -2.82 -17.53 8.29
CA PHE A 23 -4.16 -17.17 7.89
C PHE A 23 -4.89 -16.23 8.82
N ASP A 24 -4.23 -15.73 9.83
CA ASP A 24 -4.82 -14.79 10.76
C ASP A 24 -3.87 -13.64 11.08
N TYR A 25 -3.51 -12.91 10.02
CA TYR A 25 -2.70 -11.72 10.18
C TYR A 25 -3.47 -10.65 10.94
N THR A 26 -2.90 -10.20 12.02
CA THR A 26 -3.41 -9.08 12.82
C THR A 26 -2.22 -8.20 13.18
N PRO A 27 -2.13 -6.98 12.63
CA PRO A 27 -1.07 -6.05 12.98
C PRO A 27 -1.06 -5.72 14.48
N ALA A 28 0.12 -5.58 15.07
CA ALA A 28 0.26 -5.15 16.45
C ALA A 28 0.06 -3.61 16.54
N VAL A 29 -1.18 -3.20 16.62
CA VAL A 29 -1.55 -1.78 16.69
C VAL A 29 -1.26 -1.23 18.10
N PRO A 30 -0.60 -0.05 18.24
CA PRO A 30 -0.42 0.61 19.51
C PRO A 30 -1.76 0.89 20.19
N GLN A 31 -1.84 0.74 21.53
CA GLN A 31 -3.10 0.93 22.25
C GLN A 31 -3.47 2.42 22.44
N GLN A 32 -2.46 3.28 22.56
CA GLN A 32 -2.66 4.71 22.73
C GLN A 32 -2.40 5.45 21.43
N GLN A 33 -3.34 6.29 21.03
CA GLN A 33 -3.26 7.09 19.79
C GLN A 33 -2.70 6.30 18.60
N PRO A 34 -3.36 5.18 18.23
CA PRO A 34 -2.77 4.17 17.37
C PRO A 34 -2.27 4.72 16.03
N LEU A 35 -3.07 5.55 15.37
CA LEU A 35 -2.69 6.11 14.07
C LEU A 35 -1.59 7.18 14.22
N ALA A 36 -1.70 8.04 15.24
CA ALA A 36 -0.69 9.05 15.52
C ALA A 36 0.69 8.44 15.79
N ALA A 37 0.75 7.36 16.59
CA ALA A 37 2.00 6.67 16.89
C ALA A 37 2.68 6.08 15.65
N ILE A 38 1.90 5.56 14.70
CA ILE A 38 2.42 5.00 13.46
C ILE A 38 2.89 6.12 12.52
N ILE A 39 2.08 7.15 12.34
CA ILE A 39 2.46 8.31 11.51
C ILE A 39 3.70 8.99 12.07
N GLU A 40 3.78 9.22 13.38
CA GLU A 40 4.98 9.77 14.00
C GLU A 40 6.21 8.90 13.76
N ARG A 41 6.07 7.58 13.88
CA ARG A 41 7.15 6.64 13.58
C ARG A 41 7.61 6.75 12.12
N LEU A 42 6.69 6.84 11.17
CA LEU A 42 6.99 7.03 9.75
C LEU A 42 7.70 8.35 9.50
N LEU A 43 7.19 9.45 10.03
CA LEU A 43 7.78 10.78 9.85
C LEU A 43 9.19 10.88 10.47
N ARG A 44 9.40 10.32 11.66
CA ARG A 44 10.72 10.30 12.32
C ARG A 44 11.68 9.28 11.70
N GLY A 45 11.16 8.25 11.06
CA GLY A 45 11.94 7.23 10.36
C GLY A 45 12.40 7.65 8.96
N ALA A 46 11.83 8.71 8.41
CA ALA A 46 12.18 9.20 7.09
C ALA A 46 13.68 9.56 7.02
N GLY A 47 14.39 8.98 6.07
CA GLY A 47 15.84 9.14 5.91
C GLY A 47 16.70 8.18 6.73
N ARG A 48 16.13 7.28 7.54
CA ARG A 48 16.85 6.17 8.16
C ARG A 48 16.79 4.96 7.24
N ASP A 49 17.94 4.40 6.99
CA ASP A 49 18.26 3.27 6.12
C ASP A 49 17.04 2.66 5.39
N PRO A 50 16.95 2.84 4.08
CA PRO A 50 15.85 2.34 3.26
C PRO A 50 15.87 0.82 3.09
N GLY A 51 16.75 0.08 3.76
CA GLY A 51 16.87 -1.37 3.60
C GLY A 51 15.59 -2.14 3.85
N ASN A 52 14.62 -1.54 4.53
CA ASN A 52 13.39 -2.21 4.93
C ASN A 52 12.08 -1.52 4.49
N VAL A 53 12.15 -0.29 4.00
CA VAL A 53 10.93 0.41 3.55
C VAL A 53 11.19 0.98 2.18
N ILE A 54 10.31 0.70 1.24
CA ILE A 54 10.34 1.44 -0.01
C ILE A 54 9.89 2.83 0.30
N VAL A 55 10.87 3.63 0.27
CA VAL A 55 10.61 5.04 0.20
C VAL A 55 10.57 5.33 -1.29
N TYR A 56 9.49 5.94 -1.75
CA TYR A 56 9.56 6.76 -2.92
C TYR A 56 10.86 7.57 -2.83
N PRO A 57 11.53 7.91 -3.94
CA PRO A 57 12.63 8.83 -3.91
C PRO A 57 12.08 10.18 -3.44
N LEU A 58 11.82 10.23 -2.15
CA LEU A 58 11.39 11.47 -1.51
C LEU A 58 12.64 12.34 -1.44
N PRO A 59 12.50 13.61 -1.77
CA PRO A 59 13.55 14.56 -1.50
C PRO A 59 13.99 14.39 -0.04
N THR A 60 15.23 14.73 0.25
CA THR A 60 15.80 14.77 1.61
C THR A 60 15.07 15.79 2.47
N GLN A 61 13.80 15.58 2.71
CA GLN A 61 12.95 16.43 3.50
C GLN A 61 13.00 15.95 4.95
N ASP A 62 13.16 16.88 5.85
CA ASP A 62 12.93 16.60 7.27
C ASP A 62 11.43 16.52 7.53
N TRP A 63 10.93 15.32 7.65
CA TRP A 63 9.53 15.04 7.90
C TRP A 63 9.13 15.22 9.36
N SER A 64 10.09 15.33 10.27
CA SER A 64 9.82 15.38 11.71
C SER A 64 9.08 16.66 12.13
N ASN A 65 9.20 17.73 11.34
CA ASN A 65 8.49 18.99 11.56
C ASN A 65 6.96 18.88 11.33
N LEU A 66 6.49 17.83 10.64
CA LEU A 66 5.08 17.57 10.40
C LEU A 66 4.38 16.83 11.54
N VAL A 67 5.14 16.33 12.53
CA VAL A 67 4.57 15.57 13.65
C VAL A 67 3.53 16.37 14.46
N PRO A 68 3.74 17.66 14.82
CA PRO A 68 2.74 18.43 15.54
C PRO A 68 1.43 18.59 14.76
N ASP A 69 1.52 18.88 13.46
CA ASP A 69 0.36 19.07 12.59
C ASP A 69 -0.42 17.75 12.43
N ALA A 70 0.28 16.63 12.29
CA ALA A 70 -0.33 15.31 12.25
C ALA A 70 -1.10 15.00 13.54
N HIS A 71 -0.52 15.28 14.71
CA HIS A 71 -1.21 15.10 15.99
C HIS A 71 -2.44 15.99 16.12
N GLN A 72 -2.37 17.24 15.64
CA GLN A 72 -3.50 18.16 15.65
C GLN A 72 -4.65 17.63 14.78
N GLN A 73 -4.37 17.20 13.55
CA GLN A 73 -5.40 16.64 12.65
C GLN A 73 -6.03 15.37 13.21
N LEU A 74 -5.27 14.56 13.95
CA LEU A 74 -5.73 13.29 14.50
C LEU A 74 -6.52 13.43 15.80
N ALA A 75 -6.51 14.60 16.45
CA ALA A 75 -7.15 14.81 17.74
C ALA A 75 -8.67 14.55 17.71
N ASP A 76 -9.32 14.89 16.60
CA ASP A 76 -10.77 14.73 16.42
C ASP A 76 -11.17 13.39 15.80
N ILE A 77 -10.21 12.53 15.47
CA ILE A 77 -10.49 11.22 14.88
C ILE A 77 -10.77 10.19 16.01
N PRO A 78 -11.95 9.54 16.02
CA PRO A 78 -12.30 8.60 17.07
C PRO A 78 -11.30 7.44 17.19
N PRO A 79 -11.01 6.97 18.42
CA PRO A 79 -10.01 5.92 18.65
C PRO A 79 -10.25 4.64 17.85
N GLY A 80 -11.51 4.21 17.70
CA GLY A 80 -11.83 3.02 16.88
C GLY A 80 -11.51 3.22 15.41
N LEU A 81 -11.71 4.42 14.86
CA LEU A 81 -11.36 4.76 13.49
C LEU A 81 -9.84 4.84 13.33
N GLN A 82 -9.14 5.46 14.28
CA GLN A 82 -7.68 5.46 14.31
C GLN A 82 -7.10 4.04 14.33
N THR A 83 -7.70 3.13 15.12
CA THR A 83 -7.26 1.72 15.17
C THR A 83 -7.42 1.02 13.82
N ALA A 84 -8.54 1.22 13.14
CA ALA A 84 -8.79 0.62 11.83
C ALA A 84 -7.78 1.12 10.78
N LEU A 85 -7.57 2.44 10.71
CA LEU A 85 -6.61 3.05 9.79
C LEU A 85 -5.17 2.63 10.09
N ALA A 86 -4.79 2.61 11.36
CA ALA A 86 -3.49 2.16 11.82
C ALA A 86 -3.19 0.71 11.43
N SER A 87 -4.20 -0.15 11.55
CA SER A 87 -4.10 -1.56 11.14
C SER A 87 -3.80 -1.71 9.65
N ILE A 88 -4.47 -0.92 8.81
CA ILE A 88 -4.22 -0.93 7.36
C ILE A 88 -2.82 -0.35 7.05
N LEU A 89 -2.45 0.77 7.66
CA LEU A 89 -1.17 1.43 7.42
C LEU A 89 0.03 0.55 7.80
N LEU A 90 -0.06 -0.18 8.93
CA LEU A 90 0.94 -1.18 9.30
C LEU A 90 1.04 -2.31 8.28
N ALA A 91 -0.10 -2.77 7.77
CA ALA A 91 -0.11 -3.81 6.75
C ALA A 91 0.48 -3.31 5.41
N ILE A 92 0.30 -2.03 5.06
CA ILE A 92 0.93 -1.40 3.90
C ILE A 92 2.46 -1.41 4.08
N GLU A 93 2.98 -1.00 5.24
CA GLU A 93 4.41 -1.05 5.53
C GLU A 93 4.98 -2.47 5.37
N GLU A 94 4.32 -3.44 5.99
CA GLU A 94 4.79 -4.82 5.93
C GLU A 94 4.67 -5.41 4.52
N SER A 95 3.60 -5.11 3.81
CA SER A 95 3.43 -5.49 2.40
C SER A 95 4.53 -4.90 1.53
N ALA A 96 4.95 -3.66 1.78
CA ALA A 96 6.06 -3.02 1.07
C ALA A 96 7.39 -3.76 1.28
N VAL A 97 7.67 -4.26 2.48
CA VAL A 97 8.86 -5.09 2.75
C VAL A 97 8.83 -6.37 1.92
N TRP A 98 7.69 -7.04 1.87
CA TRP A 98 7.53 -8.26 1.08
C TRP A 98 7.61 -8.01 -0.43
N ARG A 99 7.07 -6.89 -0.91
CA ARG A 99 7.23 -6.45 -2.29
C ARG A 99 8.71 -6.24 -2.64
N ASN A 100 9.47 -5.55 -1.78
CA ASN A 100 10.91 -5.36 -1.99
C ASN A 100 11.65 -6.69 -2.08
N ARG A 101 11.28 -7.61 -1.22
CA ARG A 101 11.84 -8.95 -1.24
C ARG A 101 11.52 -9.67 -2.55
N SER A 102 10.30 -9.53 -3.07
CA SER A 102 9.91 -10.15 -4.33
C SER A 102 10.68 -9.61 -5.54
N LEU A 103 11.15 -8.38 -5.46
CA LEU A 103 11.91 -7.69 -6.51
C LEU A 103 13.43 -7.75 -6.30
N ALA A 104 13.92 -8.32 -5.22
CA ALA A 104 15.34 -8.29 -4.85
C ALA A 104 16.28 -8.93 -5.89
N GLY A 105 15.77 -9.87 -6.68
CA GLY A 105 16.51 -10.48 -7.78
C GLY A 105 16.55 -9.67 -9.08
N ILE A 106 15.82 -8.56 -9.15
CA ILE A 106 15.66 -7.74 -10.35
C ILE A 106 16.40 -6.41 -10.18
N PRO A 107 17.45 -6.14 -10.97
CA PRO A 107 18.18 -4.88 -10.89
C PRO A 107 17.26 -3.67 -11.13
N ARG A 108 17.37 -2.67 -10.27
CA ARG A 108 16.47 -1.50 -10.29
C ARG A 108 16.54 -0.71 -11.60
N GLU A 109 17.69 -0.65 -12.22
CA GLU A 109 17.91 0.00 -13.52
C GLU A 109 17.13 -0.67 -14.67
N ARG A 110 16.61 -1.88 -14.47
CA ARG A 110 15.80 -2.58 -15.46
C ARG A 110 14.30 -2.36 -15.29
N TRP A 111 13.86 -1.79 -14.16
CA TRP A 111 12.42 -1.68 -13.85
C TRP A 111 11.64 -0.87 -14.88
N SER A 112 12.16 0.28 -15.31
CA SER A 112 11.49 1.09 -16.33
C SER A 112 11.32 0.35 -17.66
N HIS A 113 12.35 -0.39 -18.08
CA HIS A 113 12.30 -1.21 -19.29
C HIS A 113 11.26 -2.34 -19.17
N ILE A 114 11.26 -3.05 -18.05
CA ILE A 114 10.31 -4.14 -17.78
C ILE A 114 8.87 -3.58 -17.78
N TYR A 115 8.62 -2.47 -17.08
CA TYR A 115 7.32 -1.84 -17.05
C TYR A 115 6.82 -1.47 -18.45
N GLN A 116 7.65 -0.83 -19.26
CA GLN A 116 7.28 -0.42 -20.62
C GLN A 116 6.94 -1.62 -21.51
N ASN A 117 7.64 -2.72 -21.36
CA ASN A 117 7.45 -3.90 -22.22
C ASN A 117 6.37 -4.87 -21.69
N THR A 118 5.98 -4.78 -20.41
CA THR A 118 4.88 -5.58 -19.85
C THR A 118 3.52 -4.89 -19.94
N THR A 119 3.49 -3.56 -20.16
CA THR A 119 2.26 -2.78 -20.27
C THR A 119 1.83 -2.51 -21.72
N LEU A 120 2.55 -3.05 -22.69
CA LEU A 120 2.15 -2.97 -24.10
C LEU A 120 0.82 -3.69 -24.30
N GLU A 121 -0.11 -3.05 -25.00
CA GLU A 121 -1.34 -3.71 -25.45
C GLU A 121 -1.01 -4.95 -26.30
N GLU A 122 -1.82 -6.00 -26.17
CA GLU A 122 -1.63 -7.24 -26.95
C GLU A 122 -1.52 -6.99 -28.46
N SER A 123 -2.15 -5.94 -28.97
CA SER A 123 -2.06 -5.51 -30.37
C SER A 123 -0.68 -4.99 -30.79
N GLN A 124 0.17 -4.65 -29.85
CA GLN A 124 1.53 -4.15 -30.08
C GLN A 124 2.61 -5.21 -29.79
N CYS A 125 2.23 -6.31 -29.18
CA CYS A 125 3.10 -7.45 -28.99
C CYS A 125 3.21 -8.22 -30.31
N ASP A 126 4.18 -7.82 -31.13
CA ASP A 126 4.54 -8.66 -32.28
C ASP A 126 5.05 -10.00 -31.72
N ALA A 127 4.41 -11.10 -32.11
CA ALA A 127 4.65 -12.45 -31.59
C ALA A 127 6.11 -12.95 -31.73
N HIS A 128 6.97 -12.13 -32.26
CA HIS A 128 8.37 -12.41 -32.55
C HIS A 128 9.39 -11.61 -31.73
N THR A 129 8.97 -10.67 -30.91
CA THR A 129 9.89 -9.91 -30.06
C THR A 129 9.95 -10.52 -28.66
N PHE A 130 10.77 -11.54 -28.52
CA PHE A 130 11.14 -12.07 -27.20
C PHE A 130 12.08 -11.10 -26.51
N ASP A 131 11.64 -10.54 -25.36
CA ASP A 131 12.49 -9.68 -24.55
C ASP A 131 13.14 -10.50 -23.43
N GLN A 132 14.41 -10.79 -23.59
CA GLN A 132 15.19 -11.57 -22.62
C GLN A 132 15.22 -10.89 -21.24
N THR A 133 15.22 -9.55 -21.18
CA THR A 133 15.22 -8.81 -19.92
C THR A 133 13.93 -9.00 -19.13
N VAL A 134 12.79 -9.01 -19.83
CA VAL A 134 11.48 -9.28 -19.21
C VAL A 134 11.40 -10.73 -18.76
N TYR A 135 11.89 -11.67 -19.56
CA TYR A 135 11.93 -13.09 -19.19
C TYR A 135 12.80 -13.33 -17.95
N ASP A 136 14.03 -12.82 -17.94
CA ASP A 136 14.95 -12.94 -16.80
C ASP A 136 14.34 -12.33 -15.53
N ALA A 137 13.63 -11.22 -15.67
CA ALA A 137 12.92 -10.59 -14.54
C ALA A 137 11.77 -11.47 -14.04
N ALA A 138 11.01 -12.09 -14.93
CA ALA A 138 9.94 -13.01 -14.56
C ALA A 138 10.48 -14.24 -13.81
N GLU A 139 11.63 -14.78 -14.22
CA GLU A 139 12.29 -15.88 -13.50
C GLU A 139 12.85 -15.45 -12.14
N ALA A 140 13.38 -14.21 -12.04
CA ALA A 140 13.95 -13.67 -10.80
C ALA A 140 12.91 -13.21 -9.80
N PHE A 141 11.65 -12.99 -10.22
CA PHE A 141 10.58 -12.48 -9.38
C PHE A 141 10.11 -13.52 -8.35
N ASP A 142 10.22 -13.19 -7.07
CA ASP A 142 9.70 -14.06 -6.00
C ASP A 142 8.19 -13.86 -5.80
N VAL A 143 7.40 -14.57 -6.61
CA VAL A 143 5.93 -14.59 -6.55
C VAL A 143 5.42 -14.95 -5.15
N ARG A 144 6.16 -15.78 -4.41
CA ARG A 144 5.76 -16.19 -3.05
C ARG A 144 5.80 -15.00 -2.09
N SER A 145 6.85 -14.21 -2.12
CA SER A 145 6.96 -12.99 -1.32
C SER A 145 5.89 -11.97 -1.71
N ALA A 146 5.65 -11.76 -3.01
CA ALA A 146 4.60 -10.86 -3.49
C ALA A 146 3.20 -11.29 -3.00
N SER A 147 2.88 -12.57 -3.15
CA SER A 147 1.59 -13.14 -2.71
C SER A 147 1.41 -13.04 -1.19
N TRP A 148 2.48 -13.20 -0.43
CA TRP A 148 2.45 -13.03 1.03
C TRP A 148 2.11 -11.59 1.41
N GLY A 149 2.83 -10.60 0.88
CA GLY A 149 2.55 -9.19 1.12
C GLY A 149 1.12 -8.79 0.76
N ALA A 150 0.64 -9.20 -0.41
CA ALA A 150 -0.73 -8.96 -0.85
C ALA A 150 -1.77 -9.60 0.09
N SER A 151 -1.51 -10.83 0.58
CA SER A 151 -2.40 -11.52 1.52
C SER A 151 -2.49 -10.83 2.88
N LEU A 152 -1.38 -10.33 3.41
CA LEU A 152 -1.36 -9.57 4.67
C LEU A 152 -2.21 -8.30 4.55
N LEU A 153 -2.00 -7.53 3.50
CA LEU A 153 -2.75 -6.30 3.26
C LEU A 153 -4.24 -6.58 3.09
N ALA A 154 -4.61 -7.56 2.28
CA ALA A 154 -6.00 -7.94 2.07
C ALA A 154 -6.69 -8.34 3.39
N GLN A 155 -6.02 -9.12 4.25
CA GLN A 155 -6.57 -9.51 5.55
C GLN A 155 -6.75 -8.31 6.49
N ALA A 156 -5.80 -7.38 6.51
CA ALA A 156 -5.91 -6.18 7.34
C ALA A 156 -7.09 -5.31 6.88
N VAL A 157 -7.24 -5.09 5.58
CA VAL A 157 -8.37 -4.35 5.00
C VAL A 157 -9.70 -5.03 5.32
N GLU A 158 -9.82 -6.35 5.10
CA GLU A 158 -11.05 -7.09 5.39
C GLU A 158 -11.46 -7.02 6.86
N LYS A 159 -10.50 -7.01 7.78
CA LYS A 159 -10.75 -6.87 9.23
C LYS A 159 -11.11 -5.43 9.61
N ALA A 160 -10.55 -4.44 8.92
CA ALA A 160 -10.83 -3.02 9.19
C ALA A 160 -12.19 -2.57 8.66
N VAL A 161 -12.64 -3.10 7.52
CA VAL A 161 -13.89 -2.69 6.86
C VAL A 161 -15.10 -2.64 7.80
N PRO A 162 -15.43 -3.66 8.62
CA PRO A 162 -16.55 -3.57 9.54
C PRO A 162 -16.42 -2.46 10.58
N GLN A 163 -15.19 -2.14 11.00
CA GLN A 163 -14.91 -1.05 11.93
C GLN A 163 -15.10 0.31 11.25
N LEU A 164 -14.63 0.46 10.01
CA LEU A 164 -14.82 1.67 9.20
C LEU A 164 -16.29 1.93 8.92
N GLN A 165 -17.07 0.88 8.61
CA GLN A 165 -18.51 1.00 8.35
C GLN A 165 -19.31 1.58 9.53
N ALA A 166 -18.85 1.42 10.76
CA ALA A 166 -19.47 2.02 11.94
C ALA A 166 -19.41 3.55 11.94
N PHE A 167 -18.58 4.15 11.09
CA PHE A 167 -18.40 5.60 10.98
C PHE A 167 -19.03 6.20 9.71
N ARG A 168 -19.71 5.40 8.90
CA ARG A 168 -20.43 5.90 7.71
C ARG A 168 -21.41 7.00 8.08
N GLY A 169 -21.52 8.01 7.22
CA GLY A 169 -22.40 9.17 7.45
C GLY A 169 -21.85 10.22 8.40
N ARG A 170 -20.63 10.06 8.90
CA ARG A 170 -19.92 11.06 9.69
C ARG A 170 -18.89 11.78 8.83
N ASN A 171 -18.68 13.07 9.11
CA ASN A 171 -17.68 13.87 8.43
C ASN A 171 -16.34 13.81 9.13
N PHE A 172 -15.31 13.55 8.36
CA PHE A 172 -13.90 13.60 8.77
C PHE A 172 -13.10 14.27 7.66
N THR A 173 -12.00 14.88 8.04
CA THR A 173 -11.02 15.41 7.10
C THR A 173 -9.64 15.15 7.67
N LEU A 174 -8.88 14.32 7.01
CA LEU A 174 -7.49 14.02 7.33
C LEU A 174 -6.71 13.96 6.04
N ASP A 175 -5.59 14.64 6.00
CA ASP A 175 -4.67 14.61 4.87
C ASP A 175 -3.25 14.83 5.37
N ILE A 176 -2.55 13.72 5.62
CA ILE A 176 -1.22 13.73 6.21
C ILE A 176 -0.23 13.17 5.19
N PRO A 177 0.74 13.95 4.73
CA PRO A 177 1.84 13.44 3.94
C PRO A 177 2.75 12.56 4.81
N THR A 178 3.12 11.40 4.30
CA THR A 178 4.07 10.48 4.95
C THR A 178 5.11 10.01 3.94
N PRO A 179 6.23 9.44 4.39
CA PRO A 179 7.22 8.84 3.49
C PRO A 179 6.69 7.69 2.61
N LEU A 180 5.57 7.09 2.97
CA LEU A 180 4.91 6.05 2.15
C LEU A 180 3.93 6.64 1.13
N GLY A 181 3.65 7.93 1.19
CA GLY A 181 2.60 8.62 0.49
C GLY A 181 1.59 9.26 1.44
N ARG A 182 0.59 9.94 0.90
CA ARG A 182 -0.44 10.64 1.69
C ARG A 182 -1.38 9.64 2.36
N VAL A 183 -1.73 9.91 3.60
CA VAL A 183 -2.80 9.22 4.33
C VAL A 183 -4.02 10.14 4.36
N ILE A 184 -5.06 9.76 3.65
CA ILE A 184 -6.28 10.54 3.48
C ILE A 184 -7.44 9.79 4.11
N LEU A 185 -8.22 10.49 4.93
CA LEU A 185 -9.52 10.05 5.41
C LEU A 185 -10.55 11.12 5.11
N SER A 186 -11.63 10.74 4.46
CA SER A 186 -12.79 11.57 4.23
C SER A 186 -14.05 10.98 4.82
N GLY A 187 -15.06 11.82 4.92
CA GLY A 187 -16.35 11.48 5.51
C GLY A 187 -17.43 11.20 4.48
N SER A 188 -18.62 11.74 4.71
CA SER A 188 -19.81 11.57 3.86
C SER A 188 -20.04 12.75 2.93
N GLY A 189 -19.10 13.66 2.81
CA GLY A 189 -19.15 14.78 1.86
C GLY A 189 -18.99 14.33 0.42
N SER A 190 -19.24 15.23 -0.54
CA SER A 190 -18.86 14.99 -1.94
C SER A 190 -17.48 15.60 -2.15
N ASP A 191 -16.51 14.74 -2.40
CA ASP A 191 -15.10 15.11 -2.45
C ASP A 191 -14.48 14.86 -3.83
N THR A 192 -13.35 15.48 -4.07
CA THR A 192 -12.58 15.26 -5.30
C THR A 192 -11.15 14.89 -4.93
N TYR A 193 -10.73 13.72 -5.39
CA TYR A 193 -9.41 13.17 -5.09
C TYR A 193 -8.54 13.13 -6.34
N TYR A 194 -7.32 13.60 -6.17
CA TYR A 194 -6.25 13.36 -7.12
C TYR A 194 -5.34 12.31 -6.49
N ALA A 195 -5.59 11.05 -6.84
CA ALA A 195 -5.05 9.87 -6.16
C ALA A 195 -3.56 9.60 -6.45
N GLN A 196 -2.84 10.57 -6.97
CA GLN A 196 -1.39 10.50 -7.10
C GLN A 196 -0.76 10.57 -5.70
N ASP A 197 0.20 9.70 -5.45
CA ASP A 197 0.99 9.65 -4.21
C ASP A 197 0.23 9.32 -2.93
N CYS A 198 -0.93 8.66 -3.01
CA CYS A 198 -1.64 8.18 -1.84
C CYS A 198 -1.15 6.81 -1.40
N ALA A 199 -0.69 6.69 -0.14
CA ALA A 199 -0.44 5.41 0.51
C ALA A 199 -1.74 4.77 1.00
N LEU A 200 -2.65 5.59 1.53
CA LEU A 200 -3.95 5.16 2.02
C LEU A 200 -4.99 6.25 1.77
N LEU A 201 -6.06 5.91 1.06
CA LEU A 201 -7.23 6.75 0.93
C LEU A 201 -8.44 5.96 1.44
N VAL A 202 -9.11 6.47 2.46
CA VAL A 202 -10.35 5.92 3.02
C VAL A 202 -11.42 6.98 2.91
N ASP A 203 -12.45 6.65 2.15
CA ASP A 203 -13.65 7.44 2.00
C ASP A 203 -14.83 6.69 2.63
N LEU A 204 -15.57 7.36 3.51
CA LEU A 204 -16.66 6.76 4.25
C LEU A 204 -18.04 7.00 3.62
N GLY A 205 -18.07 7.61 2.45
CA GLY A 205 -19.27 7.80 1.63
C GLY A 205 -19.40 9.23 1.14
N GLY A 206 -20.20 9.42 0.12
CA GLY A 206 -20.41 10.65 -0.60
C GLY A 206 -20.71 10.38 -2.06
N ASP A 207 -20.76 11.43 -2.85
CA ASP A 207 -20.75 11.36 -4.31
C ASP A 207 -19.42 11.95 -4.78
N ASP A 208 -18.42 11.08 -4.92
CA ASP A 208 -17.03 11.45 -4.99
C ASP A 208 -16.43 11.27 -6.38
N ALA A 209 -15.48 12.11 -6.73
CA ALA A 209 -14.76 12.05 -7.98
C ALA A 209 -13.27 11.69 -7.74
N TYR A 210 -12.79 10.66 -8.45
CA TYR A 210 -11.42 10.18 -8.37
C TYR A 210 -10.70 10.41 -9.68
N TYR A 211 -9.60 11.15 -9.66
CA TYR A 211 -8.78 11.46 -10.83
C TYR A 211 -7.36 10.93 -10.65
N GLY A 212 -6.80 10.41 -11.74
CA GLY A 212 -5.42 9.92 -11.79
C GLY A 212 -5.32 8.41 -11.68
N ALA A 213 -4.09 7.92 -11.53
CA ALA A 213 -3.77 6.51 -11.49
C ALA A 213 -4.02 5.94 -10.08
N THR A 214 -5.28 5.66 -9.77
CA THR A 214 -5.66 5.00 -8.51
C THR A 214 -5.29 3.52 -8.60
N ALA A 215 -4.46 3.04 -7.67
CA ALA A 215 -3.96 1.66 -7.64
C ALA A 215 -3.27 1.21 -8.93
N ALA A 216 -2.62 2.13 -9.62
CA ALA A 216 -1.86 1.84 -10.82
C ALA A 216 -0.36 1.71 -10.51
N THR A 217 0.33 0.93 -11.35
CA THR A 217 1.79 0.82 -11.30
C THR A 217 2.46 2.06 -11.88
N SER A 218 3.67 2.34 -11.45
CA SER A 218 4.53 3.39 -12.01
C SER A 218 5.80 2.75 -12.60
N PRO A 219 6.40 3.34 -13.65
CA PRO A 219 7.68 2.88 -14.18
C PRO A 219 8.78 2.81 -13.12
N ASP A 220 8.72 3.70 -12.14
CA ASP A 220 9.71 3.79 -11.08
C ASP A 220 9.38 2.93 -9.84
N LEU A 221 8.15 2.47 -9.74
CA LEU A 221 7.63 1.73 -8.59
C LEU A 221 6.59 0.71 -9.04
N PRO A 222 7.00 -0.50 -9.38
CA PRO A 222 6.06 -1.59 -9.60
C PRO A 222 5.33 -1.90 -8.28
N VAL A 223 4.02 -1.83 -8.32
CA VAL A 223 3.12 -2.05 -7.16
C VAL A 223 2.89 -3.55 -6.96
#